data_08b6f8eb34455b3ace41b8759306fcd4
#
_entry.id   08b6f8eb34455b3ace41b8759306fcd4
#
_cell.length_a   1.000
_cell.length_b   1.000
_cell.length_c   1.000
_cell.angle_alpha   90.00
_cell.angle_beta   90.00
_cell.angle_gamma   90.00
#
_symmetry.space_group_name_H-M   'P 1'
#
loop_
_entity.id
_entity.type
_entity.pdbx_description
1 polymer ?
#
loop_
_entity_poly.entity_id
_entity_poly.type
_entity_poly.pdbx_seq_one_letter_code
_entity_poly.pdbx_strand_id
1 'polypeptide(L)'
;MSKTEQYLGNPNLKKAHTPSRFTKKQIEEVVKCLDDPKYFIEQYLKIVTIDKGLVPFEMYDFQRKMVDTFHDNRFTICKLPRQSGKSTIIVSYLLHYVLFNDNVNVAILANKSSTARDLLGRLQLAYEHLPKWMQQGVLNWNKGSLELENGSKIVAASTSSSAVRGSTFNIIFLDEFAYVPNNIAEEFFSSVYPTISSGKSSKVMIVSTPHGMNMFYKMWVDAQNKNNNFVPVEVHWSEVPGRDEKWKEETIKNTSEAQFQTEFECEFLGSIDTLINASKIKALPVIEPKRSGGLDVYEMPKKGHTYTVTVDVSRGLTNDYSAFCVIDCTKAPYKLVAKFRDNEIKPIVFPNIIERVAKHYNKAYILVEINDLGQQVADALQFELEYDNMMMVTQRGRSGQVLGGGFSGRGNQLGLRMTKGTKKIGTSNLKSLIEGDKLLIQDFDIISELSTFIARGKSFEAEAGATDDLVMCLVIFSWLANQRYFKELTNVNVRGQMFTEQQNAIEADMAPF
;
A
#
# COMPACT_ATOMS: atom_id res chain seq x y z
N MET A 1 47.46 4.67 -14.71
CA MET A 1 46.93 6.07 -14.72
C MET A 1 47.84 6.94 -13.88
N SER A 2 48.24 8.10 -14.42
CA SER A 2 48.92 9.15 -13.65
C SER A 2 47.95 9.73 -12.59
N LYS A 3 48.49 10.39 -11.53
CA LYS A 3 47.62 11.06 -10.52
C LYS A 3 46.68 12.11 -11.15
N THR A 4 47.04 12.67 -12.30
CA THR A 4 46.25 13.66 -13.05
C THR A 4 45.05 13.06 -13.79
N GLU A 5 45.04 11.75 -14.01
CA GLU A 5 43.96 11.00 -14.69
C GLU A 5 42.95 10.38 -13.72
N GLN A 6 43.19 10.56 -12.41
CA GLN A 6 42.35 10.00 -11.34
C GLN A 6 41.34 11.05 -10.84
N TYR A 7 40.09 10.63 -10.63
CA TYR A 7 39.08 11.49 -10.04
C TYR A 7 39.39 11.73 -8.56
N LEU A 8 39.64 12.98 -8.18
CA LEU A 8 40.01 13.40 -6.82
C LEU A 8 41.15 12.57 -6.19
N GLY A 9 42.06 12.04 -7.02
CA GLY A 9 43.17 11.21 -6.56
C GLY A 9 42.82 9.76 -6.21
N ASN A 10 41.59 9.31 -6.44
CA ASN A 10 41.20 7.91 -6.25
C ASN A 10 41.72 7.05 -7.42
N PRO A 11 42.63 6.08 -7.17
CA PRO A 11 43.21 5.25 -8.21
C PRO A 11 42.19 4.32 -8.91
N ASN A 12 41.03 4.12 -8.30
CA ASN A 12 39.98 3.26 -8.81
C ASN A 12 38.99 4.01 -9.71
N LEU A 13 39.08 5.34 -9.83
CA LEU A 13 38.16 6.15 -10.61
C LEU A 13 38.89 6.91 -11.73
N LYS A 14 38.42 6.75 -12.96
CA LYS A 14 38.88 7.52 -14.11
C LYS A 14 38.28 8.92 -14.05
N LYS A 15 39.11 9.97 -14.20
CA LYS A 15 38.64 11.35 -14.29
C LYS A 15 38.00 11.61 -15.66
N ALA A 16 36.93 12.40 -15.67
CA ALA A 16 36.27 12.82 -16.91
C ALA A 16 37.25 13.51 -17.89
N HIS A 17 36.99 13.31 -19.17
CA HIS A 17 37.74 13.82 -20.29
C HIS A 17 39.22 13.34 -20.37
N THR A 18 39.48 12.18 -19.70
CA THR A 18 40.78 11.52 -19.83
C THR A 18 40.79 10.66 -21.10
N PRO A 19 41.69 10.93 -22.07
CA PRO A 19 41.75 10.16 -23.30
C PRO A 19 41.98 8.67 -23.05
N SER A 20 41.21 7.82 -23.71
CA SER A 20 41.41 6.37 -23.69
C SER A 20 41.77 5.89 -25.10
N ARG A 21 42.86 5.12 -25.19
CA ARG A 21 43.21 4.43 -26.43
C ARG A 21 42.72 2.99 -26.32
N PHE A 22 41.89 2.59 -27.25
CA PHE A 22 41.38 1.20 -27.29
C PHE A 22 42.18 0.39 -28.30
N THR A 23 42.48 -0.85 -27.92
CA THR A 23 42.94 -1.90 -28.88
C THR A 23 41.74 -2.44 -29.66
N LYS A 24 41.97 -3.02 -30.83
CA LYS A 24 40.87 -3.69 -31.57
C LYS A 24 40.10 -4.68 -30.74
N LYS A 25 40.78 -5.51 -29.94
CA LYS A 25 40.17 -6.50 -29.05
C LYS A 25 39.26 -5.83 -27.98
N GLN A 26 39.68 -4.68 -27.42
CA GLN A 26 38.86 -3.95 -26.48
C GLN A 26 37.61 -3.35 -27.12
N ILE A 27 37.70 -2.90 -28.38
CA ILE A 27 36.52 -2.44 -29.12
C ILE A 27 35.51 -3.57 -29.32
N GLU A 28 36.00 -4.75 -29.76
CA GLU A 28 35.17 -5.96 -29.91
C GLU A 28 34.49 -6.36 -28.59
N GLU A 29 35.20 -6.26 -27.47
CA GLU A 29 34.63 -6.52 -26.14
C GLU A 29 33.58 -5.49 -25.71
N VAL A 30 33.80 -4.19 -26.00
CA VAL A 30 32.79 -3.14 -25.74
C VAL A 30 31.52 -3.41 -26.53
N VAL A 31 31.63 -3.83 -27.80
CA VAL A 31 30.45 -4.16 -28.62
C VAL A 31 29.69 -5.34 -28.03
N LYS A 32 30.36 -6.40 -27.61
CA LYS A 32 29.73 -7.56 -26.97
C LYS A 32 29.01 -7.14 -25.67
N CYS A 33 29.66 -6.30 -24.86
CA CYS A 33 29.07 -5.82 -23.63
C CYS A 33 27.87 -4.89 -23.87
N LEU A 34 27.89 -4.08 -24.92
CA LEU A 34 26.76 -3.23 -25.33
C LEU A 34 25.55 -4.09 -25.72
N ASP A 35 25.78 -5.13 -26.52
CA ASP A 35 24.73 -5.97 -27.09
C ASP A 35 24.14 -6.96 -26.07
N ASP A 36 24.92 -7.40 -25.07
CA ASP A 36 24.49 -8.37 -24.07
C ASP A 36 24.85 -7.93 -22.63
N PRO A 37 23.87 -7.39 -21.88
CA PRO A 37 24.06 -7.06 -20.46
C PRO A 37 24.53 -8.24 -19.60
N LYS A 38 24.14 -9.46 -19.90
CA LYS A 38 24.53 -10.67 -19.15
C LYS A 38 26.00 -10.96 -19.34
N TYR A 39 26.49 -10.83 -20.60
CA TYR A 39 27.90 -10.97 -20.89
C TYR A 39 28.75 -9.97 -20.10
N PHE A 40 28.35 -8.69 -20.10
CA PHE A 40 29.02 -7.65 -19.31
C PHE A 40 29.08 -8.01 -17.83
N ILE A 41 27.93 -8.40 -17.24
CA ILE A 41 27.83 -8.71 -15.82
C ILE A 41 28.77 -9.85 -15.45
N GLU A 42 28.76 -10.95 -16.18
CA GLU A 42 29.55 -12.14 -15.85
C GLU A 42 31.04 -12.00 -16.14
N GLN A 43 31.40 -11.25 -17.17
CA GLN A 43 32.81 -11.12 -17.54
C GLN A 43 33.53 -10.03 -16.74
N TYR A 44 32.85 -8.98 -16.33
CA TYR A 44 33.52 -7.77 -15.82
C TYR A 44 33.13 -7.37 -14.42
N LEU A 45 31.94 -7.80 -13.91
CA LEU A 45 31.52 -7.40 -12.56
C LEU A 45 32.05 -8.34 -11.48
N LYS A 46 32.33 -7.73 -10.33
CA LYS A 46 32.65 -8.41 -9.09
C LYS A 46 31.69 -8.00 -8.00
N ILE A 47 31.36 -8.95 -7.15
CA ILE A 47 30.45 -8.77 -6.01
C ILE A 47 31.14 -9.16 -4.72
N VAL A 48 30.70 -8.59 -3.61
CA VAL A 48 31.15 -8.99 -2.29
C VAL A 48 30.17 -10.01 -1.72
N THR A 49 30.68 -11.19 -1.39
CA THR A 49 29.96 -12.24 -0.69
C THR A 49 30.43 -12.34 0.75
N ILE A 50 29.56 -12.82 1.65
CA ILE A 50 29.88 -12.94 3.09
C ILE A 50 31.04 -13.93 3.30
N ASP A 51 31.03 -15.05 2.59
CA ASP A 51 31.97 -16.16 2.83
C ASP A 51 33.30 -16.01 2.10
N LYS A 52 33.29 -15.40 0.90
CA LYS A 52 34.48 -15.39 0.01
C LYS A 52 35.00 -13.97 -0.28
N GLY A 53 34.39 -12.93 0.31
CA GLY A 53 34.76 -11.54 0.03
C GLY A 53 34.44 -11.16 -1.43
N LEU A 54 35.38 -10.48 -2.11
CA LEU A 54 35.22 -10.00 -3.48
C LEU A 54 35.46 -11.13 -4.48
N VAL A 55 34.42 -11.50 -5.24
CA VAL A 55 34.45 -12.59 -6.25
C VAL A 55 33.86 -12.12 -7.58
N PRO A 56 34.18 -12.77 -8.72
CA PRO A 56 33.46 -12.58 -9.96
C PRO A 56 31.95 -12.84 -9.77
N PHE A 57 31.11 -12.13 -10.52
CA PHE A 57 29.66 -12.31 -10.42
C PHE A 57 29.21 -13.44 -11.35
N GLU A 58 28.93 -14.59 -10.79
CA GLU A 58 28.27 -15.71 -11.46
C GLU A 58 26.76 -15.60 -11.18
N MET A 59 25.97 -15.32 -12.24
CA MET A 59 24.53 -15.17 -12.10
C MET A 59 23.83 -16.52 -11.95
N TYR A 60 22.82 -16.56 -11.09
CA TYR A 60 21.86 -17.66 -11.04
C TYR A 60 20.92 -17.62 -12.26
N ASP A 61 20.31 -18.74 -12.62
CA ASP A 61 19.44 -18.84 -13.80
C ASP A 61 18.25 -17.86 -13.73
N PHE A 62 17.65 -17.69 -12.57
CA PHE A 62 16.57 -16.71 -12.40
C PHE A 62 17.07 -15.27 -12.56
N GLN A 63 18.32 -14.97 -12.16
CA GLN A 63 18.90 -13.63 -12.32
C GLN A 63 19.15 -13.32 -13.80
N ARG A 64 19.55 -14.30 -14.61
CA ARG A 64 19.68 -14.15 -16.07
C ARG A 64 18.33 -13.82 -16.69
N LYS A 65 17.26 -14.54 -16.32
CA LYS A 65 15.89 -14.26 -16.76
C LYS A 65 15.42 -12.87 -16.34
N MET A 66 15.78 -12.41 -15.13
CA MET A 66 15.49 -11.06 -14.68
C MET A 66 16.15 -10.01 -15.57
N VAL A 67 17.43 -10.17 -15.91
CA VAL A 67 18.15 -9.25 -16.81
C VAL A 67 17.47 -9.18 -18.16
N ASP A 68 17.12 -10.32 -18.77
CA ASP A 68 16.37 -10.36 -20.02
C ASP A 68 15.04 -9.61 -19.90
N THR A 69 14.29 -9.86 -18.83
CA THR A 69 13.00 -9.21 -18.60
C THR A 69 13.15 -7.69 -18.45
N PHE A 70 14.19 -7.20 -17.74
CA PHE A 70 14.47 -5.76 -17.60
C PHE A 70 14.92 -5.14 -18.91
N HIS A 71 15.65 -5.90 -19.73
CA HIS A 71 16.14 -5.40 -21.01
C HIS A 71 15.00 -5.25 -22.02
N ASP A 72 14.12 -6.24 -22.11
CA ASP A 72 13.09 -6.33 -23.15
C ASP A 72 11.82 -5.55 -22.80
N ASN A 73 11.54 -5.32 -21.51
CA ASN A 73 10.28 -4.73 -21.08
C ASN A 73 10.45 -3.35 -20.45
N ARG A 74 9.43 -2.49 -20.61
CA ARG A 74 9.38 -1.17 -20.02
C ARG A 74 8.96 -1.20 -18.55
N PHE A 75 8.05 -2.08 -18.21
CA PHE A 75 7.46 -2.17 -16.87
C PHE A 75 7.65 -3.58 -16.34
N THR A 76 8.33 -3.70 -15.21
CA THR A 76 8.59 -4.99 -14.56
C THR A 76 8.24 -4.91 -13.08
N ILE A 77 7.59 -5.95 -12.58
CA ILE A 77 7.30 -6.11 -11.16
C ILE A 77 7.82 -7.48 -10.70
N CYS A 78 8.70 -7.47 -9.70
CA CYS A 78 9.41 -8.68 -9.27
C CYS A 78 9.08 -8.99 -7.81
N LYS A 79 8.57 -10.20 -7.57
CA LYS A 79 8.29 -10.77 -6.27
C LYS A 79 9.35 -11.83 -5.97
N LEU A 80 10.26 -11.55 -5.04
CA LEU A 80 11.42 -12.40 -4.76
C LEU A 80 11.62 -12.63 -3.27
N PRO A 81 12.15 -13.82 -2.90
CA PRO A 81 12.47 -14.13 -1.52
C PRO A 81 13.61 -13.27 -0.99
N ARG A 82 13.65 -13.16 0.32
CA ARG A 82 14.72 -12.46 1.01
C ARG A 82 16.07 -13.12 0.74
N GLN A 83 17.15 -12.31 0.65
CA GLN A 83 18.53 -12.78 0.40
C GLN A 83 18.70 -13.61 -0.88
N SER A 84 17.91 -13.34 -1.92
CA SER A 84 18.06 -13.98 -3.25
C SER A 84 19.08 -13.28 -4.16
N GLY A 85 19.74 -12.23 -3.69
CA GLY A 85 20.64 -11.43 -4.53
C GLY A 85 19.90 -10.46 -5.47
N LYS A 86 18.60 -10.21 -5.25
CA LYS A 86 17.75 -9.33 -6.07
C LYS A 86 18.38 -7.95 -6.30
N SER A 87 18.78 -7.28 -5.24
CA SER A 87 19.33 -5.92 -5.33
C SER A 87 20.68 -5.90 -6.07
N THR A 88 21.48 -6.95 -5.94
CA THR A 88 22.79 -7.08 -6.61
C THR A 88 22.63 -7.17 -8.12
N ILE A 89 21.73 -8.02 -8.62
CA ILE A 89 21.52 -8.16 -10.07
C ILE A 89 20.97 -6.89 -10.69
N ILE A 90 20.06 -6.18 -9.96
CA ILE A 90 19.45 -4.96 -10.49
C ILE A 90 20.47 -3.83 -10.59
N VAL A 91 21.27 -3.60 -9.54
CA VAL A 91 22.30 -2.55 -9.61
C VAL A 91 23.37 -2.86 -10.66
N SER A 92 23.63 -4.15 -10.93
CA SER A 92 24.51 -4.59 -12.02
C SER A 92 23.94 -4.25 -13.40
N TYR A 93 22.65 -4.47 -13.59
CA TYR A 93 21.95 -4.06 -14.83
C TYR A 93 21.90 -2.54 -14.97
N LEU A 94 21.64 -1.79 -13.89
CA LEU A 94 21.65 -0.33 -13.93
C LEU A 94 23.04 0.23 -14.26
N LEU A 95 24.10 -0.41 -13.76
CA LEU A 95 25.48 -0.04 -14.10
C LEU A 95 25.75 -0.26 -15.60
N HIS A 96 25.37 -1.40 -16.15
CA HIS A 96 25.44 -1.63 -17.60
C HIS A 96 24.71 -0.52 -18.36
N TYR A 97 23.47 -0.23 -17.96
CA TYR A 97 22.64 0.74 -18.67
C TYR A 97 23.27 2.15 -18.75
N VAL A 98 23.85 2.67 -17.65
CA VAL A 98 24.47 3.99 -17.65
C VAL A 98 25.85 4.04 -18.31
N LEU A 99 26.55 2.90 -18.39
CA LEU A 99 27.85 2.82 -19.05
C LEU A 99 27.74 2.79 -20.58
N PHE A 100 26.69 2.14 -21.09
CA PHE A 100 26.54 1.88 -22.53
C PHE A 100 25.44 2.70 -23.20
N ASN A 101 24.75 3.59 -22.45
CA ASN A 101 23.82 4.56 -23.05
C ASN A 101 24.21 5.97 -22.63
N ASP A 102 24.14 6.91 -23.56
CA ASP A 102 24.48 8.30 -23.36
C ASP A 102 23.27 9.10 -22.84
N ASN A 103 23.55 10.11 -22.00
CA ASN A 103 22.55 11.07 -21.50
C ASN A 103 21.32 10.43 -20.83
N VAL A 104 21.52 9.35 -20.08
CA VAL A 104 20.43 8.65 -19.37
C VAL A 104 20.42 8.98 -17.89
N ASN A 105 19.23 9.20 -17.37
CA ASN A 105 18.99 9.45 -15.95
C ASN A 105 18.32 8.23 -15.30
N VAL A 106 18.87 7.78 -14.18
CA VAL A 106 18.36 6.64 -13.40
C VAL A 106 18.07 7.08 -11.97
N ALA A 107 16.89 6.75 -11.46
CA ALA A 107 16.54 6.91 -10.05
C ALA A 107 16.55 5.55 -9.35
N ILE A 108 17.29 5.44 -8.26
CA ILE A 108 17.24 4.32 -7.30
C ILE A 108 16.43 4.80 -6.11
N LEU A 109 15.27 4.24 -5.91
CA LEU A 109 14.35 4.62 -4.84
C LEU A 109 14.09 3.42 -3.92
N ALA A 110 14.06 3.67 -2.62
CA ALA A 110 13.76 2.66 -1.62
C ALA A 110 12.87 3.26 -0.51
N ASN A 111 12.31 2.42 0.35
CA ASN A 111 11.50 2.86 1.49
C ASN A 111 12.28 3.82 2.43
N LYS A 112 13.62 3.68 2.51
CA LYS A 112 14.52 4.54 3.30
C LYS A 112 15.66 5.07 2.42
N SER A 113 16.03 6.33 2.63
CA SER A 113 17.17 6.95 1.93
C SER A 113 18.50 6.22 2.18
N SER A 114 18.70 5.64 3.37
CA SER A 114 19.89 4.81 3.66
C SER A 114 19.97 3.59 2.75
N THR A 115 18.84 2.86 2.57
CA THR A 115 18.78 1.69 1.70
C THR A 115 19.09 2.05 0.24
N ALA A 116 18.52 3.15 -0.28
CA ALA A 116 18.83 3.61 -1.63
C ALA A 116 20.31 3.96 -1.82
N ARG A 117 20.93 4.60 -0.81
CA ARG A 117 22.37 4.92 -0.83
C ARG A 117 23.25 3.67 -0.75
N ASP A 118 22.84 2.65 0.00
CA ASP A 118 23.56 1.38 0.07
C ASP A 118 23.54 0.66 -1.29
N LEU A 119 22.42 0.73 -2.02
CA LEU A 119 22.31 0.21 -3.39
C LEU A 119 23.25 0.95 -4.35
N LEU A 120 23.27 2.28 -4.29
CA LEU A 120 24.20 3.09 -5.07
C LEU A 120 25.65 2.75 -4.70
N GLY A 121 25.96 2.56 -3.41
CA GLY A 121 27.28 2.15 -2.95
C GLY A 121 27.74 0.81 -3.52
N ARG A 122 26.86 -0.17 -3.66
CA ARG A 122 27.15 -1.46 -4.32
C ARG A 122 27.47 -1.27 -5.81
N LEU A 123 26.69 -0.44 -6.50
CA LEU A 123 26.93 -0.09 -7.88
C LEU A 123 28.28 0.61 -8.04
N GLN A 124 28.60 1.57 -7.16
CA GLN A 124 29.88 2.26 -7.13
C GLN A 124 31.05 1.31 -6.91
N LEU A 125 30.92 0.35 -6.00
CA LEU A 125 31.93 -0.67 -5.77
C LEU A 125 32.16 -1.52 -7.03
N ALA A 126 31.09 -1.97 -7.69
CA ALA A 126 31.21 -2.73 -8.95
C ALA A 126 31.90 -1.91 -10.03
N TYR A 127 31.60 -0.62 -10.16
CA TYR A 127 32.24 0.30 -11.09
C TYR A 127 33.76 0.46 -10.81
N GLU A 128 34.18 0.61 -9.55
CA GLU A 128 35.59 0.76 -9.15
C GLU A 128 36.46 -0.43 -9.57
N HIS A 129 35.88 -1.62 -9.69
CA HIS A 129 36.55 -2.84 -10.08
C HIS A 129 36.53 -3.11 -11.59
N LEU A 130 35.88 -2.27 -12.38
CA LEU A 130 35.93 -2.39 -13.84
C LEU A 130 37.35 -2.09 -14.37
N PRO A 131 37.76 -2.76 -15.48
CA PRO A 131 38.96 -2.37 -16.21
C PRO A 131 38.91 -0.88 -16.57
N LYS A 132 40.03 -0.17 -16.42
CA LYS A 132 40.09 1.29 -16.67
C LYS A 132 39.68 1.72 -18.06
N TRP A 133 39.94 0.87 -19.05
CA TRP A 133 39.54 1.15 -20.44
C TRP A 133 37.99 1.06 -20.63
N MET A 134 37.28 0.39 -19.74
CA MET A 134 35.81 0.26 -19.80
C MET A 134 35.11 1.34 -18.96
N GLN A 135 35.82 1.97 -18.02
CA GLN A 135 35.24 3.05 -17.21
C GLN A 135 34.98 4.30 -18.03
N GLN A 136 33.78 4.82 -17.99
CA GLN A 136 33.49 6.22 -18.35
C GLN A 136 34.17 7.17 -17.36
N GLY A 137 34.53 8.38 -17.72
CA GLY A 137 35.11 9.33 -16.76
C GLY A 137 34.07 9.84 -15.78
N VAL A 138 34.49 10.05 -14.54
CA VAL A 138 33.60 10.49 -13.45
C VAL A 138 33.56 12.02 -13.39
N LEU A 139 32.35 12.59 -13.42
CA LEU A 139 32.07 14.01 -13.18
C LEU A 139 31.65 14.29 -11.74
N ASN A 140 30.79 13.43 -11.18
CA ASN A 140 30.35 13.54 -9.80
C ASN A 140 30.28 12.16 -9.15
N TRP A 141 30.76 12.06 -7.91
CA TRP A 141 30.81 10.81 -7.15
C TRP A 141 30.58 11.08 -5.67
N ASN A 142 29.38 10.78 -5.20
CA ASN A 142 29.05 10.93 -3.79
C ASN A 142 28.06 9.85 -3.34
N LYS A 143 27.69 9.84 -2.05
CA LYS A 143 26.78 8.82 -1.48
C LYS A 143 25.34 8.86 -2.01
N GLY A 144 24.94 9.95 -2.65
CA GLY A 144 23.57 10.15 -3.15
C GLY A 144 23.47 10.23 -4.66
N SER A 145 24.59 10.38 -5.38
CA SER A 145 24.58 10.49 -6.85
C SER A 145 25.91 10.10 -7.49
N LEU A 146 25.81 9.65 -8.73
CA LEU A 146 26.90 9.36 -9.65
C LEU A 146 26.60 10.07 -10.97
N GLU A 147 27.60 10.73 -11.58
CA GLU A 147 27.50 11.34 -12.90
C GLU A 147 28.75 11.02 -13.71
N LEU A 148 28.54 10.58 -14.95
CA LEU A 148 29.57 10.13 -15.87
C LEU A 148 29.74 11.08 -17.05
N GLU A 149 30.92 11.05 -17.71
CA GLU A 149 31.27 11.92 -18.82
C GLU A 149 30.39 11.74 -20.08
N ASN A 150 29.73 10.59 -20.22
CA ASN A 150 28.74 10.36 -21.27
C ASN A 150 27.37 11.03 -20.98
N GLY A 151 27.28 11.89 -19.97
CA GLY A 151 26.07 12.60 -19.57
C GLY A 151 25.08 11.76 -18.76
N SER A 152 25.40 10.50 -18.46
CA SER A 152 24.51 9.62 -17.71
C SER A 152 24.65 9.84 -16.20
N LYS A 153 23.51 9.77 -15.50
CA LYS A 153 23.40 10.09 -14.08
C LYS A 153 22.54 9.09 -13.32
N ILE A 154 22.97 8.79 -12.10
CA ILE A 154 22.20 8.00 -11.14
C ILE A 154 21.98 8.85 -9.88
N VAL A 155 20.75 8.84 -9.35
CA VAL A 155 20.41 9.45 -8.07
C VAL A 155 19.76 8.40 -7.16
N ALA A 156 20.08 8.47 -5.86
CA ALA A 156 19.54 7.58 -4.83
C ALA A 156 18.78 8.39 -3.78
N ALA A 157 17.50 8.08 -3.58
CA ALA A 157 16.62 8.77 -2.65
C ALA A 157 15.59 7.81 -2.00
N SER A 158 14.89 8.30 -0.96
CA SER A 158 13.71 7.60 -0.46
C SER A 158 12.55 7.75 -1.44
N THR A 159 11.68 6.74 -1.51
CA THR A 159 10.43 6.83 -2.27
C THR A 159 9.54 7.89 -1.63
N SER A 160 9.32 8.98 -2.33
CA SER A 160 8.43 10.08 -1.92
C SER A 160 7.90 10.78 -3.16
N SER A 161 6.78 11.48 -3.04
CA SER A 161 6.18 12.23 -4.14
C SER A 161 7.10 13.34 -4.70
N SER A 162 8.02 13.85 -3.88
CA SER A 162 8.99 14.88 -4.27
C SER A 162 10.30 14.33 -4.83
N ALA A 163 10.62 13.04 -4.62
CA ALA A 163 11.93 12.45 -4.94
C ALA A 163 12.31 12.57 -6.43
N VAL A 164 11.33 12.59 -7.32
CA VAL A 164 11.50 12.58 -8.78
C VAL A 164 10.76 13.72 -9.49
N ARG A 165 10.10 14.62 -8.74
CA ARG A 165 9.43 15.79 -9.32
C ARG A 165 10.44 16.73 -9.98
N GLY A 166 10.12 17.18 -11.20
CA GLY A 166 10.94 18.14 -11.95
C GLY A 166 12.13 17.53 -12.69
N SER A 167 12.34 16.22 -12.64
CA SER A 167 13.38 15.51 -13.38
C SER A 167 12.76 14.46 -14.30
N THR A 168 13.39 14.26 -15.47
CA THR A 168 13.02 13.19 -16.41
C THR A 168 13.96 12.01 -16.20
N PHE A 169 13.41 10.81 -16.04
CA PHE A 169 14.18 9.59 -15.84
C PHE A 169 13.94 8.58 -16.96
N ASN A 170 15.00 7.92 -17.39
CA ASN A 170 14.97 6.79 -18.31
C ASN A 170 14.65 5.49 -17.58
N ILE A 171 15.16 5.34 -16.35
CA ILE A 171 14.81 4.22 -15.48
C ILE A 171 14.44 4.74 -14.07
N ILE A 172 13.35 4.22 -13.53
CA ILE A 172 13.01 4.33 -12.12
C ILE A 172 13.02 2.93 -11.54
N PHE A 173 13.91 2.70 -10.60
CA PHE A 173 14.00 1.47 -9.83
C PHE A 173 13.46 1.70 -8.42
N LEU A 174 12.49 0.88 -8.02
CA LEU A 174 11.83 0.90 -6.72
C LEU A 174 12.18 -0.39 -5.97
N ASP A 175 13.03 -0.29 -4.96
CA ASP A 175 13.41 -1.40 -4.09
C ASP A 175 12.57 -1.41 -2.82
N GLU A 176 12.25 -2.62 -2.34
CA GLU A 176 11.44 -2.85 -1.15
C GLU A 176 10.09 -2.10 -1.18
N PHE A 177 9.46 -2.06 -2.37
CA PHE A 177 8.27 -1.24 -2.58
C PHE A 177 7.07 -1.67 -1.72
N ALA A 178 6.95 -2.94 -1.35
CA ALA A 178 5.92 -3.42 -0.42
C ALA A 178 6.02 -2.79 0.99
N TYR A 179 7.16 -2.19 1.35
CA TYR A 179 7.37 -1.52 2.63
C TYR A 179 7.16 0.01 2.57
N VAL A 180 6.77 0.53 1.43
CA VAL A 180 6.38 1.94 1.27
C VAL A 180 4.94 2.10 1.74
N PRO A 181 4.65 3.05 2.64
CA PRO A 181 3.27 3.33 3.07
C PRO A 181 2.33 3.58 1.89
N ASN A 182 1.10 3.07 1.94
CA ASN A 182 0.17 3.12 0.82
C ASN A 182 -0.10 4.54 0.31
N ASN A 183 -0.30 5.51 1.22
CA ASN A 183 -0.51 6.91 0.86
C ASN A 183 0.68 7.48 0.07
N ILE A 184 1.91 7.19 0.48
CA ILE A 184 3.13 7.62 -0.23
C ILE A 184 3.24 6.91 -1.59
N ALA A 185 2.92 5.61 -1.64
CA ALA A 185 2.95 4.84 -2.88
C ALA A 185 1.94 5.37 -3.91
N GLU A 186 0.70 5.66 -3.48
CA GLU A 186 -0.36 6.22 -4.33
C GLU A 186 0.01 7.62 -4.84
N GLU A 187 0.48 8.52 -3.96
CA GLU A 187 0.91 9.86 -4.33
C GLU A 187 2.12 9.83 -5.28
N PHE A 188 3.07 8.92 -5.03
CA PHE A 188 4.23 8.69 -5.90
C PHE A 188 3.77 8.31 -7.30
N PHE A 189 2.92 7.28 -7.45
CA PHE A 189 2.47 6.85 -8.77
C PHE A 189 1.64 7.91 -9.49
N SER A 190 0.76 8.63 -8.79
CA SER A 190 -0.03 9.70 -9.40
C SER A 190 0.84 10.85 -9.92
N SER A 191 1.95 11.16 -9.25
CA SER A 191 2.85 12.25 -9.62
C SER A 191 3.94 11.84 -10.62
N VAL A 192 4.39 10.59 -10.60
CA VAL A 192 5.55 10.09 -11.39
C VAL A 192 5.12 9.40 -12.67
N TYR A 193 4.03 8.65 -12.65
CA TYR A 193 3.54 7.91 -13.82
C TYR A 193 3.33 8.79 -15.06
N PRO A 194 2.79 10.02 -14.97
CA PRO A 194 2.68 10.90 -16.14
C PRO A 194 4.02 11.24 -16.78
N THR A 195 5.09 11.41 -15.99
CA THR A 195 6.43 11.71 -16.52
C THR A 195 7.07 10.52 -17.22
N ILE A 196 6.81 9.30 -16.73
CA ILE A 196 7.28 8.05 -17.33
C ILE A 196 6.48 7.73 -18.59
N SER A 197 5.17 7.96 -18.57
CA SER A 197 4.28 7.63 -19.69
C SER A 197 4.55 8.49 -20.93
N SER A 198 5.12 9.68 -20.78
CA SER A 198 5.49 10.56 -21.88
C SER A 198 6.65 10.02 -22.72
N GLY A 199 7.54 9.20 -22.14
CA GLY A 199 8.67 8.57 -22.83
C GLY A 199 8.30 7.21 -23.43
N LYS A 200 8.74 6.92 -24.68
CA LYS A 200 8.52 5.60 -25.30
C LYS A 200 9.48 4.52 -24.79
N SER A 201 10.64 4.90 -24.27
CA SER A 201 11.73 3.98 -23.84
C SER A 201 11.97 3.97 -22.34
N SER A 202 11.29 4.82 -21.56
CA SER A 202 11.46 4.86 -20.10
C SER A 202 10.94 3.58 -19.44
N LYS A 203 11.67 3.11 -18.40
CA LYS A 203 11.41 1.86 -17.72
C LYS A 203 11.08 2.10 -16.23
N VAL A 204 10.20 1.26 -15.69
CA VAL A 204 9.93 1.16 -14.25
C VAL A 204 10.18 -0.27 -13.81
N MET A 205 11.03 -0.42 -12.82
CA MET A 205 11.41 -1.70 -12.24
C MET A 205 11.02 -1.69 -10.76
N ILE A 206 10.06 -2.52 -10.38
CA ILE A 206 9.58 -2.65 -9.01
C ILE A 206 10.02 -3.98 -8.46
N VAL A 207 10.65 -3.99 -7.29
CA VAL A 207 11.11 -5.22 -6.65
C VAL A 207 10.79 -5.18 -5.17
N SER A 208 10.25 -6.27 -4.66
CA SER A 208 10.01 -6.42 -3.23
C SER A 208 9.90 -7.89 -2.81
N THR A 209 10.13 -8.13 -1.53
CA THR A 209 9.52 -9.22 -0.78
C THR A 209 8.10 -8.78 -0.42
N PRO A 210 7.08 -9.64 -0.44
CA PRO A 210 5.72 -9.29 -0.04
C PRO A 210 5.63 -8.79 1.40
N HIS A 211 4.75 -7.84 1.64
CA HIS A 211 4.46 -7.31 2.96
C HIS A 211 3.00 -6.83 3.01
N GLY A 212 2.09 -7.68 3.48
CA GLY A 212 0.67 -7.37 3.51
C GLY A 212 0.01 -7.23 2.13
N MET A 213 -1.28 -6.86 2.12
CA MET A 213 -2.08 -6.65 0.91
C MET A 213 -2.14 -5.16 0.56
N ASN A 214 -1.01 -4.58 0.22
CA ASN A 214 -0.81 -3.17 -0.08
C ASN A 214 -0.80 -2.89 -1.59
N MET A 215 -0.34 -1.69 -2.00
CA MET A 215 -0.26 -1.31 -3.41
C MET A 215 0.62 -2.26 -4.25
N PHE A 216 1.72 -2.80 -3.68
CA PHE A 216 2.54 -3.80 -4.37
C PHE A 216 1.74 -5.08 -4.66
N TYR A 217 0.93 -5.54 -3.70
CA TYR A 217 0.02 -6.67 -3.91
C TYR A 217 -0.98 -6.39 -5.04
N LYS A 218 -1.66 -5.21 -5.02
CA LYS A 218 -2.60 -4.83 -6.07
C LYS A 218 -1.95 -4.84 -7.44
N MET A 219 -0.79 -4.18 -7.57
CA MET A 219 -0.05 -4.11 -8.83
C MET A 219 0.40 -5.49 -9.31
N TRP A 220 0.78 -6.38 -8.36
CA TRP A 220 1.18 -7.76 -8.66
C TRP A 220 0.01 -8.58 -9.22
N VAL A 221 -1.15 -8.55 -8.54
CA VAL A 221 -2.36 -9.26 -9.00
C VAL A 221 -2.84 -8.72 -10.35
N ASP A 222 -2.83 -7.40 -10.53
CA ASP A 222 -3.19 -6.78 -11.81
C ASP A 222 -2.22 -7.18 -12.94
N ALA A 223 -0.93 -7.33 -12.65
CA ALA A 223 0.06 -7.81 -13.61
C ALA A 223 -0.18 -9.28 -13.99
N GLN A 224 -0.47 -10.15 -13.02
CA GLN A 224 -0.81 -11.55 -13.27
C GLN A 224 -2.09 -11.70 -14.12
N ASN A 225 -3.09 -10.85 -13.87
CA ASN A 225 -4.35 -10.82 -14.61
C ASN A 225 -4.29 -10.01 -15.91
N LYS A 226 -3.13 -9.43 -16.25
CA LYS A 226 -2.94 -8.55 -17.43
C LYS A 226 -3.83 -7.29 -17.43
N ASN A 227 -4.19 -6.81 -16.26
CA ASN A 227 -4.95 -5.57 -16.06
C ASN A 227 -4.05 -4.33 -16.08
N ASN A 228 -2.73 -4.50 -15.98
CA ASN A 228 -1.73 -3.46 -16.16
C ASN A 228 -0.63 -3.91 -17.13
N ASN A 229 0.30 -3.00 -17.45
CA ASN A 229 1.39 -3.26 -18.40
C ASN A 229 2.66 -3.84 -17.76
N PHE A 230 2.65 -4.18 -16.47
CA PHE A 230 3.80 -4.75 -15.81
C PHE A 230 3.96 -6.23 -16.15
N VAL A 231 5.20 -6.64 -16.44
CA VAL A 231 5.57 -8.06 -16.60
C VAL A 231 5.94 -8.60 -15.22
N PRO A 232 5.19 -9.57 -14.67
CA PRO A 232 5.48 -10.15 -13.37
C PRO A 232 6.63 -11.16 -13.47
N VAL A 233 7.57 -11.06 -12.52
CA VAL A 233 8.66 -12.02 -12.31
C VAL A 233 8.55 -12.55 -10.89
N GLU A 234 8.38 -13.84 -10.76
CA GLU A 234 8.36 -14.56 -9.49
C GLU A 234 9.55 -15.51 -9.41
N VAL A 235 10.17 -15.58 -8.23
CA VAL A 235 11.25 -16.51 -7.94
C VAL A 235 10.89 -17.29 -6.70
N HIS A 236 10.90 -18.61 -6.80
CA HIS A 236 10.67 -19.48 -5.65
C HIS A 236 11.96 -19.60 -4.82
N TRP A 237 11.85 -19.78 -3.51
CA TRP A 237 13.01 -19.87 -2.62
C TRP A 237 13.96 -20.99 -3.00
N SER A 238 13.45 -22.11 -3.51
CA SER A 238 14.26 -23.27 -3.94
C SER A 238 15.09 -23.03 -5.21
N GLU A 239 14.81 -21.96 -5.97
CA GLU A 239 15.65 -21.56 -7.11
C GLU A 239 16.95 -20.89 -6.67
N VAL A 240 17.06 -20.49 -5.39
CA VAL A 240 18.27 -19.91 -4.83
C VAL A 240 19.23 -21.04 -4.42
N PRO A 241 20.44 -21.12 -5.01
CA PRO A 241 21.39 -22.18 -4.72
C PRO A 241 21.69 -22.35 -3.22
N GLY A 242 21.74 -23.58 -2.76
CA GLY A 242 21.98 -23.94 -1.35
C GLY A 242 20.72 -23.93 -0.48
N ARG A 243 19.54 -23.73 -1.06
CA ARG A 243 18.27 -23.82 -0.34
C ARG A 243 17.52 -25.09 -0.74
N ASP A 244 17.51 -26.06 0.15
CA ASP A 244 16.80 -27.33 0.05
C ASP A 244 15.75 -27.46 1.18
N GLU A 245 15.04 -28.57 1.24
CA GLU A 245 14.05 -28.84 2.27
C GLU A 245 14.66 -28.82 3.68
N LYS A 246 15.90 -29.26 3.85
CA LYS A 246 16.60 -29.21 5.13
C LYS A 246 16.83 -27.76 5.57
N TRP A 247 17.28 -26.91 4.65
CA TRP A 247 17.42 -25.48 4.89
C TRP A 247 16.08 -24.84 5.27
N LYS A 248 14.98 -25.24 4.60
CA LYS A 248 13.61 -24.80 4.94
C LYS A 248 13.25 -25.15 6.37
N GLU A 249 13.39 -26.43 6.76
CA GLU A 249 13.09 -26.91 8.09
C GLU A 249 13.91 -26.18 9.17
N GLU A 250 15.20 -25.99 8.95
CA GLU A 250 16.09 -25.25 9.85
C GLU A 250 15.68 -23.77 9.96
N THR A 251 15.32 -23.15 8.85
CA THR A 251 14.86 -21.73 8.83
C THR A 251 13.55 -21.58 9.59
N ILE A 252 12.56 -22.44 9.38
CA ILE A 252 11.28 -22.43 10.10
C ILE A 252 11.51 -22.65 11.60
N LYS A 253 12.39 -23.58 11.97
CA LYS A 253 12.74 -23.86 13.37
C LYS A 253 13.36 -22.67 14.08
N ASN A 254 14.18 -21.88 13.37
CA ASN A 254 14.87 -20.71 13.92
C ASN A 254 14.03 -19.42 13.85
N THR A 255 12.92 -19.42 13.11
CA THR A 255 12.04 -18.26 12.94
C THR A 255 10.58 -18.65 13.25
N SER A 256 9.76 -18.78 12.24
CA SER A 256 8.39 -19.32 12.33
C SER A 256 7.90 -19.70 10.94
N GLU A 257 6.88 -20.56 10.87
CA GLU A 257 6.19 -20.92 9.62
C GLU A 257 5.66 -19.66 8.89
N ALA A 258 4.98 -18.78 9.62
CA ALA A 258 4.42 -17.54 9.06
C ALA A 258 5.50 -16.61 8.48
N GLN A 259 6.65 -16.50 9.16
CA GLN A 259 7.77 -15.71 8.65
C GLN A 259 8.38 -16.36 7.40
N PHE A 260 8.51 -17.69 7.36
CA PHE A 260 9.00 -18.41 6.19
C PHE A 260 8.08 -18.21 4.99
N GLN A 261 6.77 -18.33 5.18
CA GLN A 261 5.77 -18.10 4.14
C GLN A 261 5.86 -16.68 3.57
N THR A 262 6.01 -15.66 4.41
CA THR A 262 6.10 -14.26 3.95
C THR A 262 7.44 -13.95 3.28
N GLU A 263 8.56 -14.30 3.92
CA GLU A 263 9.89 -13.84 3.49
C GLU A 263 10.53 -14.73 2.42
N PHE A 264 10.17 -16.01 2.36
CA PHE A 264 10.80 -16.98 1.45
C PHE A 264 9.82 -17.59 0.45
N GLU A 265 8.62 -18.01 0.85
CA GLU A 265 7.59 -18.46 -0.09
C GLU A 265 6.92 -17.27 -0.80
N CYS A 266 7.24 -16.06 -0.37
CA CYS A 266 6.71 -14.82 -0.95
C CYS A 266 5.19 -14.76 -0.98
N GLU A 267 4.55 -15.28 0.05
CA GLU A 267 3.13 -15.18 0.20
C GLU A 267 2.73 -13.80 0.72
N PHE A 268 1.69 -13.22 0.11
CA PHE A 268 1.07 -12.00 0.62
C PHE A 268 0.22 -12.35 1.85
N LEU A 269 0.89 -12.56 2.96
CA LEU A 269 0.24 -12.69 4.26
C LEU A 269 0.15 -11.30 4.89
N GLY A 270 -0.95 -11.04 5.59
CA GLY A 270 -1.03 -9.91 6.50
C GLY A 270 0.02 -10.02 7.61
N SER A 271 0.16 -8.96 8.39
CA SER A 271 1.03 -8.95 9.56
C SER A 271 0.68 -10.10 10.52
N ILE A 272 1.64 -10.51 11.34
CA ILE A 272 1.41 -11.51 12.40
C ILE A 272 0.44 -10.88 13.43
N ASP A 273 -0.47 -11.69 13.98
CA ASP A 273 -1.46 -11.28 14.99
C ASP A 273 -2.52 -10.27 14.51
N THR A 274 -2.91 -10.33 13.22
CA THR A 274 -4.03 -9.54 12.71
C THR A 274 -5.36 -9.91 13.37
N LEU A 275 -6.29 -8.94 13.45
CA LEU A 275 -7.64 -9.16 13.99
C LEU A 275 -8.38 -10.30 13.26
N ILE A 276 -8.29 -10.31 11.93
CA ILE A 276 -8.91 -11.31 11.06
C ILE A 276 -7.85 -12.30 10.60
N ASN A 277 -8.19 -13.56 10.52
CA ASN A 277 -7.29 -14.59 10.02
C ASN A 277 -6.83 -14.28 8.59
N ALA A 278 -5.53 -14.43 8.32
CA ALA A 278 -4.92 -14.13 7.02
C ALA A 278 -5.57 -14.89 5.86
N SER A 279 -5.97 -16.15 6.06
CA SER A 279 -6.67 -16.96 5.05
C SER A 279 -8.05 -16.37 4.71
N LYS A 280 -8.74 -15.79 5.71
CA LYS A 280 -10.02 -15.11 5.51
C LYS A 280 -9.85 -13.80 4.74
N ILE A 281 -8.83 -13.01 5.09
CA ILE A 281 -8.52 -11.75 4.39
C ILE A 281 -8.22 -12.03 2.91
N LYS A 282 -7.41 -13.04 2.60
CA LYS A 282 -7.11 -13.47 1.21
C LYS A 282 -8.34 -13.90 0.42
N ALA A 283 -9.34 -14.46 1.10
CA ALA A 283 -10.58 -14.93 0.46
C ALA A 283 -11.60 -13.82 0.21
N LEU A 284 -11.38 -12.60 0.73
CA LEU A 284 -12.28 -11.48 0.49
C LEU A 284 -12.18 -11.04 -0.98
N PRO A 285 -13.31 -10.86 -1.68
CA PRO A 285 -13.31 -10.42 -3.06
C PRO A 285 -12.90 -8.95 -3.15
N VAL A 286 -12.14 -8.60 -4.18
CA VAL A 286 -11.86 -7.20 -4.53
C VAL A 286 -12.62 -6.85 -5.80
N ILE A 287 -13.39 -5.76 -5.76
CA ILE A 287 -14.17 -5.26 -6.88
C ILE A 287 -13.79 -3.82 -7.13
N GLU A 288 -13.61 -3.44 -8.40
CA GLU A 288 -13.35 -2.04 -8.77
C GLU A 288 -14.62 -1.18 -8.58
N PRO A 289 -14.55 -0.09 -7.81
CA PRO A 289 -15.68 0.81 -7.57
C PRO A 289 -15.88 1.78 -8.72
N LYS A 290 -17.06 2.40 -8.77
CA LYS A 290 -17.27 3.64 -9.51
C LYS A 290 -16.76 4.81 -8.65
N ARG A 291 -15.70 5.49 -9.09
CA ARG A 291 -15.05 6.57 -8.33
C ARG A 291 -15.58 7.95 -8.72
N SER A 292 -15.82 8.80 -7.72
CA SER A 292 -16.19 10.20 -7.92
C SER A 292 -15.76 11.04 -6.71
N GLY A 293 -14.71 11.87 -6.85
CA GLY A 293 -14.29 12.84 -5.84
C GLY A 293 -13.99 12.24 -4.46
N GLY A 294 -13.20 11.17 -4.39
CA GLY A 294 -12.86 10.47 -3.14
C GLY A 294 -13.92 9.47 -2.65
N LEU A 295 -15.10 9.44 -3.28
CA LEU A 295 -16.16 8.48 -2.98
C LEU A 295 -16.05 7.27 -3.92
N ASP A 296 -15.91 6.10 -3.36
CA ASP A 296 -15.92 4.81 -4.03
C ASP A 296 -17.31 4.15 -3.85
N VAL A 297 -18.01 3.89 -4.96
CA VAL A 297 -19.37 3.33 -4.95
C VAL A 297 -19.36 1.94 -5.57
N TYR A 298 -19.75 0.93 -4.78
CA TYR A 298 -19.88 -0.47 -5.20
C TYR A 298 -21.30 -0.82 -5.63
N GLU A 299 -22.29 -0.31 -4.90
CA GLU A 299 -23.72 -0.48 -5.24
C GLU A 299 -24.49 0.82 -5.05
N MET A 300 -25.39 1.10 -6.00
CA MET A 300 -26.34 2.22 -5.88
C MET A 300 -27.43 1.89 -4.86
N PRO A 301 -28.05 2.91 -4.23
CA PRO A 301 -29.11 2.70 -3.26
C PRO A 301 -30.32 2.00 -3.88
N LYS A 302 -30.91 1.07 -3.14
CA LYS A 302 -32.11 0.32 -3.52
C LYS A 302 -33.31 0.84 -2.73
N LYS A 303 -34.45 1.03 -3.40
CA LYS A 303 -35.70 1.46 -2.74
C LYS A 303 -36.10 0.47 -1.62
N GLY A 304 -36.44 0.99 -0.45
CA GLY A 304 -36.84 0.19 0.70
C GLY A 304 -35.69 -0.44 1.51
N HIS A 305 -34.44 -0.24 1.07
CA HIS A 305 -33.27 -0.65 1.85
C HIS A 305 -32.93 0.39 2.93
N THR A 306 -32.39 -0.10 4.02
CA THR A 306 -31.90 0.70 5.14
C THR A 306 -30.38 0.72 5.14
N TYR A 307 -29.81 1.92 5.25
CA TYR A 307 -28.36 2.13 5.20
C TYR A 307 -27.87 2.81 6.47
N THR A 308 -26.61 2.55 6.81
CA THR A 308 -25.88 3.29 7.85
C THR A 308 -24.62 3.90 7.26
N VAL A 309 -24.26 5.07 7.74
CA VAL A 309 -22.99 5.75 7.51
C VAL A 309 -22.23 5.80 8.83
N THR A 310 -21.11 5.14 8.92
CA THR A 310 -20.22 5.20 10.08
C THR A 310 -18.99 6.00 9.74
N VAL A 311 -18.64 6.98 10.59
CA VAL A 311 -17.70 8.05 10.29
C VAL A 311 -16.57 8.07 11.30
N ASP A 312 -15.35 8.12 10.82
CA ASP A 312 -14.12 8.40 11.54
C ASP A 312 -13.52 9.71 11.04
N VAL A 313 -13.16 10.63 11.96
CA VAL A 313 -12.76 12.00 11.61
C VAL A 313 -11.33 12.27 12.02
N SER A 314 -10.49 12.58 11.05
CA SER A 314 -9.11 13.01 11.27
C SER A 314 -8.97 14.54 11.29
N ARG A 315 -7.78 15.01 11.67
CA ARG A 315 -7.41 16.43 11.65
C ARG A 315 -7.06 16.98 10.26
N GLY A 316 -7.00 16.14 9.23
CA GLY A 316 -6.56 16.56 7.89
C GLY A 316 -5.09 16.98 7.83
N LEU A 317 -4.22 16.34 8.62
CA LEU A 317 -2.78 16.63 8.72
C LEU A 317 -1.93 15.58 8.00
N THR A 318 -2.37 15.13 6.83
CA THR A 318 -1.64 14.26 5.87
C THR A 318 -1.39 12.79 6.27
N ASN A 319 -1.38 12.45 7.56
CA ASN A 319 -1.08 11.09 8.02
C ASN A 319 -2.31 10.22 8.25
N ASP A 320 -3.42 10.80 8.74
CA ASP A 320 -4.65 10.09 9.03
C ASP A 320 -5.77 10.60 8.09
N TYR A 321 -6.68 9.72 7.72
CA TYR A 321 -7.78 10.03 6.81
C TYR A 321 -9.06 10.35 7.57
N SER A 322 -9.82 11.32 7.09
CA SER A 322 -11.24 11.39 7.38
C SER A 322 -11.95 10.38 6.49
N ALA A 323 -12.67 9.45 7.09
CA ALA A 323 -13.27 8.33 6.39
C ALA A 323 -14.71 8.08 6.80
N PHE A 324 -15.50 7.50 5.90
CA PHE A 324 -16.76 6.88 6.25
C PHE A 324 -17.06 5.66 5.38
N CYS A 325 -17.82 4.73 5.95
CA CYS A 325 -18.35 3.56 5.26
C CYS A 325 -19.88 3.62 5.21
N VAL A 326 -20.45 3.34 4.02
CA VAL A 326 -21.90 3.18 3.84
C VAL A 326 -22.20 1.68 3.77
N ILE A 327 -23.07 1.22 4.66
CA ILE A 327 -23.37 -0.20 4.80
C ILE A 327 -24.87 -0.43 4.64
N ASP A 328 -25.24 -1.32 3.72
CA ASP A 328 -26.61 -1.84 3.62
C ASP A 328 -26.84 -2.79 4.81
N CYS A 329 -27.69 -2.34 5.71
CA CYS A 329 -28.02 -3.07 6.93
C CYS A 329 -29.47 -3.60 6.93
N THR A 330 -30.12 -3.68 5.78
CA THR A 330 -31.50 -4.15 5.62
C THR A 330 -31.67 -5.57 6.17
N LYS A 331 -30.72 -6.44 5.89
CA LYS A 331 -30.68 -7.85 6.38
C LYS A 331 -29.23 -8.36 6.39
N ALA A 332 -28.97 -9.37 7.19
CA ALA A 332 -27.69 -10.08 7.12
C ALA A 332 -27.66 -11.04 5.89
N PRO A 333 -26.52 -11.20 5.20
CA PRO A 333 -25.27 -10.50 5.46
C PRO A 333 -25.35 -9.00 5.13
N TYR A 334 -24.83 -8.17 6.04
CA TYR A 334 -24.65 -6.73 5.78
C TYR A 334 -23.63 -6.54 4.66
N LYS A 335 -23.74 -5.42 3.93
CA LYS A 335 -22.88 -5.21 2.77
C LYS A 335 -22.31 -3.78 2.73
N LEU A 336 -21.01 -3.66 2.56
CA LEU A 336 -20.38 -2.39 2.20
C LEU A 336 -20.82 -2.00 0.79
N VAL A 337 -21.45 -0.83 0.63
CA VAL A 337 -21.97 -0.35 -0.66
C VAL A 337 -21.26 0.90 -1.16
N ALA A 338 -20.66 1.69 -0.27
CA ALA A 338 -19.79 2.80 -0.63
C ALA A 338 -18.82 3.11 0.51
N LYS A 339 -17.71 3.77 0.18
CA LYS A 339 -16.79 4.36 1.15
C LYS A 339 -16.25 5.70 0.66
N PHE A 340 -15.79 6.49 1.59
CA PHE A 340 -15.04 7.72 1.34
C PHE A 340 -13.79 7.73 2.21
N ARG A 341 -12.67 8.23 1.65
CA ARG A 341 -11.42 8.40 2.37
C ARG A 341 -10.65 9.57 1.76
N ASP A 342 -10.26 10.54 2.60
CA ASP A 342 -9.51 11.71 2.18
C ASP A 342 -8.67 12.26 3.35
N ASN A 343 -7.37 12.49 3.13
CA ASN A 343 -6.43 12.96 4.16
C ASN A 343 -6.20 14.47 4.12
N GLU A 344 -6.78 15.19 3.17
CA GLU A 344 -6.66 16.64 3.01
C GLU A 344 -7.98 17.38 3.32
N ILE A 345 -9.08 16.64 3.42
CA ILE A 345 -10.40 17.24 3.66
C ILE A 345 -10.46 17.94 5.00
N LYS A 346 -10.90 19.20 4.98
CA LYS A 346 -11.07 19.97 6.19
C LYS A 346 -12.34 19.54 6.95
N PRO A 347 -12.30 19.41 8.30
CA PRO A 347 -13.45 19.01 9.11
C PRO A 347 -14.70 19.86 8.89
N ILE A 348 -14.57 21.13 8.52
CA ILE A 348 -15.70 22.02 8.23
C ILE A 348 -16.44 21.68 6.92
N VAL A 349 -15.77 21.04 5.96
CA VAL A 349 -16.35 20.65 4.66
C VAL A 349 -16.92 19.25 4.69
N PHE A 350 -16.35 18.38 5.52
CA PHE A 350 -16.68 16.97 5.59
C PHE A 350 -18.16 16.67 5.89
N PRO A 351 -18.86 17.40 6.79
CA PRO A 351 -20.29 17.20 7.06
C PRO A 351 -21.16 17.29 5.79
N ASN A 352 -20.86 18.20 4.87
CA ASN A 352 -21.63 18.38 3.64
C ASN A 352 -21.53 17.17 2.71
N ILE A 353 -20.37 16.49 2.68
CA ILE A 353 -20.18 15.28 1.89
C ILE A 353 -20.94 14.11 2.52
N ILE A 354 -20.82 13.95 3.85
CA ILE A 354 -21.53 12.91 4.60
C ILE A 354 -23.03 13.05 4.41
N GLU A 355 -23.56 14.24 4.59
CA GLU A 355 -24.99 14.54 4.46
C GLU A 355 -25.51 14.22 3.05
N ARG A 356 -24.82 14.68 2.01
CA ARG A 356 -25.19 14.42 0.62
C ARG A 356 -25.23 12.93 0.31
N VAL A 357 -24.22 12.18 0.77
CA VAL A 357 -24.16 10.73 0.55
C VAL A 357 -25.25 10.01 1.36
N ALA A 358 -25.44 10.38 2.63
CA ALA A 358 -26.47 9.79 3.48
C ALA A 358 -27.89 10.04 2.93
N LYS A 359 -28.18 11.25 2.42
CA LYS A 359 -29.45 11.57 1.74
C LYS A 359 -29.63 10.69 0.48
N HIS A 360 -28.58 10.51 -0.30
CA HIS A 360 -28.62 9.66 -1.49
C HIS A 360 -28.91 8.19 -1.14
N TYR A 361 -28.37 7.67 -0.04
CA TYR A 361 -28.64 6.32 0.46
C TYR A 361 -29.86 6.26 1.38
N ASN A 362 -31.02 6.67 0.85
CA ASN A 362 -32.36 6.61 1.48
C ASN A 362 -32.40 7.29 2.86
N LYS A 363 -31.73 8.41 3.05
CA LYS A 363 -31.57 9.08 4.35
C LYS A 363 -30.95 8.13 5.40
N ALA A 364 -29.78 7.58 5.09
CA ALA A 364 -29.06 6.63 5.94
C ALA A 364 -28.89 7.13 7.38
N TYR A 365 -28.88 6.23 8.33
CA TYR A 365 -28.56 6.55 9.72
C TYR A 365 -27.06 6.87 9.86
N ILE A 366 -26.70 8.00 10.48
CA ILE A 366 -25.31 8.43 10.65
C ILE A 366 -24.87 8.20 12.09
N LEU A 367 -23.71 7.53 12.27
CA LEU A 367 -23.01 7.39 13.53
C LEU A 367 -21.58 7.89 13.39
N VAL A 368 -21.27 9.00 14.06
CA VAL A 368 -19.96 9.65 14.03
C VAL A 368 -19.15 9.23 15.26
N GLU A 369 -17.87 8.92 15.12
CA GLU A 369 -16.93 8.88 16.23
C GLU A 369 -16.67 10.31 16.71
N ILE A 370 -17.00 10.61 17.98
CA ILE A 370 -16.95 11.97 18.54
C ILE A 370 -15.68 12.26 19.36
N ASN A 371 -14.65 11.47 19.20
CA ASN A 371 -13.35 11.82 19.75
C ASN A 371 -12.76 12.99 18.93
N ASP A 372 -11.95 13.80 19.57
CA ASP A 372 -11.27 14.94 18.95
C ASP A 372 -12.22 15.83 18.10
N LEU A 373 -12.00 15.95 16.79
CA LEU A 373 -12.80 16.79 15.89
C LEU A 373 -14.15 16.18 15.48
N GLY A 374 -14.38 14.90 15.76
CA GLY A 374 -15.63 14.23 15.38
C GLY A 374 -16.88 14.86 16.02
N GLN A 375 -16.76 15.47 17.22
CA GLN A 375 -17.87 16.21 17.83
C GLN A 375 -18.31 17.40 16.96
N GLN A 376 -17.36 18.15 16.38
CA GLN A 376 -17.70 19.29 15.50
C GLN A 376 -18.43 18.83 14.23
N VAL A 377 -18.02 17.70 13.66
CA VAL A 377 -18.69 17.11 12.50
C VAL A 377 -20.11 16.64 12.84
N ALA A 378 -20.29 16.00 14.00
CA ALA A 378 -21.60 15.57 14.47
C ALA A 378 -22.54 16.76 14.75
N ASP A 379 -22.02 17.81 15.40
CA ASP A 379 -22.78 19.03 15.69
C ASP A 379 -23.19 19.76 14.40
N ALA A 380 -22.29 19.87 13.40
CA ALA A 380 -22.60 20.48 12.11
C ALA A 380 -23.68 19.69 11.36
N LEU A 381 -23.61 18.36 11.35
CA LEU A 381 -24.64 17.51 10.73
C LEU A 381 -26.02 17.73 11.39
N GLN A 382 -26.08 17.79 12.72
CA GLN A 382 -27.34 17.90 13.47
C GLN A 382 -27.90 19.33 13.49
N PHE A 383 -27.05 20.33 13.75
CA PHE A 383 -27.55 21.70 14.05
C PHE A 383 -27.41 22.66 12.87
N GLU A 384 -26.43 22.49 11.99
CA GLU A 384 -26.25 23.35 10.82
C GLU A 384 -26.96 22.79 9.58
N LEU A 385 -26.84 21.46 9.35
CA LEU A 385 -27.43 20.77 8.20
C LEU A 385 -28.81 20.14 8.51
N GLU A 386 -29.24 20.19 9.78
CA GLU A 386 -30.53 19.67 10.28
C GLU A 386 -30.82 18.23 9.79
N TYR A 387 -29.79 17.34 9.88
CA TYR A 387 -29.94 15.97 9.40
C TYR A 387 -30.71 15.11 10.41
N ASP A 388 -31.88 14.61 10.03
CA ASP A 388 -32.85 13.94 10.91
C ASP A 388 -32.38 12.60 11.50
N ASN A 389 -31.57 11.81 10.75
CA ASN A 389 -31.23 10.43 11.11
C ASN A 389 -29.85 10.30 11.76
N MET A 390 -29.52 11.26 12.66
CA MET A 390 -28.34 11.15 13.51
C MET A 390 -28.57 10.16 14.65
N MET A 391 -27.59 9.26 14.87
CA MET A 391 -27.65 8.31 15.97
C MET A 391 -27.08 8.91 17.26
N MET A 392 -27.85 8.74 18.33
CA MET A 392 -27.48 9.18 19.67
C MET A 392 -27.08 8.03 20.55
N VAL A 393 -26.09 8.27 21.39
CA VAL A 393 -25.57 7.29 22.36
C VAL A 393 -25.75 7.82 23.78
N THR A 394 -26.22 6.94 24.68
CA THR A 394 -26.40 7.26 26.10
C THR A 394 -25.37 6.51 26.93
N GLN A 395 -24.76 7.17 27.90
CA GLN A 395 -23.89 6.51 28.88
C GLN A 395 -24.74 5.90 30.00
N ARG A 396 -24.70 4.57 30.16
CA ARG A 396 -25.44 3.85 31.20
C ARG A 396 -24.51 3.19 32.21
N GLY A 397 -24.05 3.93 33.21
CA GLY A 397 -23.29 3.39 34.35
C GLY A 397 -22.27 2.31 33.98
N ARG A 398 -22.38 1.12 34.59
CA ARG A 398 -21.51 -0.04 34.31
C ARG A 398 -21.72 -0.69 32.94
N SER A 399 -22.87 -0.48 32.31
CA SER A 399 -23.16 -1.03 30.98
C SER A 399 -22.47 -0.27 29.84
N GLY A 400 -21.80 0.84 30.14
CA GLY A 400 -21.07 1.64 29.16
C GLY A 400 -22.00 2.40 28.22
N GLN A 401 -21.56 2.59 26.99
CA GLN A 401 -22.30 3.30 25.95
C GLN A 401 -23.33 2.37 25.30
N VAL A 402 -24.56 2.85 25.15
CA VAL A 402 -25.68 2.13 24.54
C VAL A 402 -26.38 3.06 23.56
N LEU A 403 -26.80 2.55 22.40
CA LEU A 403 -27.57 3.31 21.44
C LEU A 403 -28.91 3.71 22.08
N GLY A 404 -29.19 5.04 22.12
CA GLY A 404 -30.42 5.58 22.71
C GLY A 404 -31.49 5.81 21.66
N GLY A 405 -32.77 5.59 22.03
CA GLY A 405 -33.94 5.89 21.21
C GLY A 405 -34.52 7.27 21.56
N GLY A 406 -34.14 8.32 20.83
CA GLY A 406 -34.79 9.62 20.86
C GLY A 406 -34.11 10.74 21.66
N PHE A 407 -34.55 11.98 21.41
CA PHE A 407 -33.94 13.23 21.84
C PHE A 407 -34.05 13.57 23.35
N SER A 408 -34.83 12.85 24.16
CA SER A 408 -35.30 13.33 25.48
C SER A 408 -34.63 12.69 26.70
N GLY A 409 -33.43 12.12 26.60
CA GLY A 409 -32.72 11.53 27.74
C GLY A 409 -31.59 12.41 28.28
N ARG A 410 -31.54 12.64 29.62
CA ARG A 410 -30.35 13.23 30.26
C ARG A 410 -29.13 12.34 29.98
N GLY A 411 -28.07 12.90 29.38
CA GLY A 411 -26.82 12.21 29.07
C GLY A 411 -26.74 11.62 27.66
N ASN A 412 -27.65 11.95 26.74
CA ASN A 412 -27.51 11.61 25.31
C ASN A 412 -26.43 12.50 24.69
N GLN A 413 -25.57 11.88 23.89
CA GLN A 413 -24.54 12.55 23.08
C GLN A 413 -24.73 12.18 21.61
N LEU A 414 -24.45 13.13 20.72
CA LEU A 414 -24.44 12.88 19.28
C LEU A 414 -23.20 12.07 18.93
N GLY A 415 -23.40 10.83 18.47
CA GLY A 415 -22.30 9.96 18.06
C GLY A 415 -21.72 9.09 19.19
N LEU A 416 -20.69 8.34 18.84
CA LEU A 416 -20.04 7.33 19.66
C LEU A 416 -18.66 7.81 20.13
N ARG A 417 -18.42 7.77 21.44
CA ARG A 417 -17.07 8.00 21.98
C ARG A 417 -16.26 6.71 21.94
N MET A 418 -15.17 6.67 21.20
CA MET A 418 -14.29 5.51 21.17
C MET A 418 -13.47 5.43 22.45
N THR A 419 -13.86 4.50 23.31
CA THR A 419 -13.14 4.13 24.54
C THR A 419 -12.47 2.77 24.35
N LYS A 420 -11.52 2.41 25.24
CA LYS A 420 -10.93 1.06 25.24
C LYS A 420 -12.00 -0.05 25.27
N GLY A 421 -13.07 0.16 26.03
CA GLY A 421 -14.18 -0.80 26.11
C GLY A 421 -14.99 -0.87 24.82
N THR A 422 -15.33 0.28 24.25
CA THR A 422 -16.07 0.38 22.99
C THR A 422 -15.28 -0.23 21.83
N LYS A 423 -13.98 0.10 21.72
CA LYS A 423 -13.09 -0.47 20.69
C LYS A 423 -12.98 -1.99 20.83
N LYS A 424 -12.84 -2.51 22.06
CA LYS A 424 -12.79 -3.96 22.31
C LYS A 424 -14.06 -4.67 21.88
N ILE A 425 -15.25 -4.12 22.18
CA ILE A 425 -16.53 -4.69 21.75
C ILE A 425 -16.65 -4.63 20.22
N GLY A 426 -16.36 -3.48 19.63
CA GLY A 426 -16.44 -3.29 18.18
C GLY A 426 -15.51 -4.23 17.42
N THR A 427 -14.24 -4.35 17.84
CA THR A 427 -13.26 -5.25 17.19
C THR A 427 -13.65 -6.72 17.33
N SER A 428 -14.11 -7.15 18.51
CA SER A 428 -14.58 -8.54 18.69
C SER A 428 -15.79 -8.86 17.81
N ASN A 429 -16.72 -7.92 17.68
CA ASN A 429 -17.88 -8.10 16.80
C ASN A 429 -17.49 -8.05 15.33
N LEU A 430 -16.56 -7.16 14.92
CA LEU A 430 -16.05 -7.08 13.56
C LEU A 430 -15.45 -8.43 13.13
N LYS A 431 -14.62 -9.02 13.99
CA LYS A 431 -14.07 -10.35 13.77
C LYS A 431 -15.18 -11.36 13.51
N SER A 432 -16.19 -11.41 14.39
CA SER A 432 -17.31 -12.34 14.26
C SER A 432 -18.15 -12.12 13.00
N LEU A 433 -18.34 -10.88 12.57
CA LEU A 433 -19.10 -10.54 11.36
C LEU A 433 -18.35 -10.93 10.09
N ILE A 434 -17.05 -10.69 10.02
CA ILE A 434 -16.24 -11.01 8.83
C ILE A 434 -15.97 -12.51 8.75
N GLU A 435 -15.52 -13.15 9.83
CA GLU A 435 -15.21 -14.58 9.84
C GLU A 435 -16.47 -15.45 9.68
N GLY A 436 -17.63 -14.95 10.11
CA GLY A 436 -18.94 -15.59 9.94
C GLY A 436 -19.68 -15.25 8.65
N ASP A 437 -19.06 -14.58 7.68
CA ASP A 437 -19.67 -14.16 6.42
C ASP A 437 -20.97 -13.32 6.58
N LYS A 438 -21.05 -12.55 7.69
CA LYS A 438 -22.20 -11.70 8.02
C LYS A 438 -21.99 -10.24 7.62
N LEU A 439 -20.78 -9.86 7.24
CA LEU A 439 -20.40 -8.56 6.67
C LEU A 439 -19.58 -8.80 5.41
N LEU A 440 -20.13 -8.41 4.26
CA LEU A 440 -19.48 -8.55 2.96
C LEU A 440 -18.67 -7.28 2.66
N ILE A 441 -17.36 -7.47 2.53
CA ILE A 441 -16.37 -6.44 2.21
C ILE A 441 -15.77 -6.81 0.87
N GLN A 442 -15.66 -5.83 -0.03
CA GLN A 442 -15.13 -6.01 -1.38
C GLN A 442 -14.20 -4.85 -1.79
N ASP A 443 -13.80 -4.04 -0.82
CA ASP A 443 -12.95 -2.87 -1.00
C ASP A 443 -11.50 -3.21 -0.72
N PHE A 444 -10.62 -2.83 -1.66
CA PHE A 444 -9.19 -3.08 -1.55
C PHE A 444 -8.54 -2.37 -0.36
N ASP A 445 -8.89 -1.10 -0.11
CA ASP A 445 -8.23 -0.31 0.94
C ASP A 445 -8.58 -0.84 2.33
N ILE A 446 -9.85 -1.24 2.54
CA ILE A 446 -10.28 -1.89 3.79
C ILE A 446 -9.56 -3.24 3.97
N ILE A 447 -9.43 -4.03 2.91
CA ILE A 447 -8.71 -5.31 2.97
C ILE A 447 -7.22 -5.07 3.30
N SER A 448 -6.63 -4.04 2.72
CA SER A 448 -5.26 -3.60 3.02
C SER A 448 -5.11 -3.21 4.49
N GLU A 449 -6.00 -2.36 5.03
CA GLU A 449 -5.98 -1.97 6.44
C GLU A 449 -6.21 -3.18 7.38
N LEU A 450 -7.15 -4.08 7.07
CA LEU A 450 -7.36 -5.31 7.84
C LEU A 450 -6.12 -6.20 7.88
N SER A 451 -5.31 -6.20 6.82
CA SER A 451 -4.09 -7.01 6.74
C SER A 451 -2.94 -6.47 7.61
N THR A 452 -3.04 -5.22 8.08
CA THR A 452 -2.08 -4.53 8.95
C THR A 452 -2.67 -4.10 10.29
N PHE A 453 -3.93 -4.47 10.58
CA PHE A 453 -4.60 -4.18 11.84
C PHE A 453 -4.29 -5.25 12.89
N ILE A 454 -3.25 -5.00 13.69
CA ILE A 454 -2.60 -5.98 14.56
C ILE A 454 -2.92 -5.80 16.03
N ALA A 455 -2.75 -6.87 16.80
CA ALA A 455 -2.86 -6.83 18.24
C ALA A 455 -1.71 -6.00 18.85
N ARG A 456 -2.05 -5.02 19.70
CA ARG A 456 -1.11 -4.23 20.48
C ARG A 456 -1.55 -4.19 21.94
N GLY A 457 -0.89 -4.99 22.75
CA GLY A 457 -1.28 -5.19 24.14
C GLY A 457 -2.69 -5.78 24.28
N LYS A 458 -3.66 -4.98 24.77
CA LYS A 458 -5.06 -5.41 24.94
C LYS A 458 -6.01 -4.81 23.88
N SER A 459 -5.49 -4.21 22.83
CA SER A 459 -6.24 -3.54 21.77
C SER A 459 -5.71 -3.98 20.40
N PHE A 460 -6.33 -3.45 19.34
CA PHE A 460 -5.87 -3.58 17.96
C PHE A 460 -5.66 -2.19 17.39
N GLU A 461 -4.63 -2.03 16.56
CA GLU A 461 -4.33 -0.77 15.85
C GLU A 461 -3.53 -1.06 14.60
N ALA A 462 -3.42 -0.07 13.71
CA ALA A 462 -2.57 -0.18 12.52
C ALA A 462 -1.09 -0.41 12.88
N GLU A 463 -0.42 -1.23 12.10
CA GLU A 463 1.03 -1.38 12.16
C GLU A 463 1.74 -0.05 11.86
N ALA A 464 2.97 0.14 12.34
CA ALA A 464 3.71 1.38 12.13
C ALA A 464 3.87 1.70 10.64
N GLY A 465 3.33 2.84 10.21
CA GLY A 465 3.32 3.29 8.81
C GLY A 465 2.10 2.83 8.00
N ALA A 466 1.14 2.12 8.62
CA ALA A 466 -0.18 1.82 8.06
C ALA A 466 -1.26 2.70 8.72
N THR A 467 -2.47 2.68 8.15
CA THR A 467 -3.67 3.38 8.65
C THR A 467 -4.76 2.38 9.02
N ASP A 468 -5.70 2.79 9.87
CA ASP A 468 -6.87 1.98 10.28
C ASP A 468 -8.20 2.75 10.22
N ASP A 469 -8.26 3.89 9.53
CA ASP A 469 -9.41 4.80 9.52
C ASP A 469 -10.69 4.13 8.96
N LEU A 470 -10.57 3.39 7.86
CA LEU A 470 -11.68 2.61 7.29
C LEU A 470 -12.05 1.42 8.16
N VAL A 471 -11.07 0.73 8.74
CA VAL A 471 -11.32 -0.36 9.68
C VAL A 471 -12.00 0.18 10.93
N MET A 472 -11.65 1.39 11.40
CA MET A 472 -12.34 2.04 12.52
C MET A 472 -13.79 2.35 12.19
N CYS A 473 -14.12 2.79 10.97
CA CYS A 473 -15.52 2.90 10.51
C CYS A 473 -16.27 1.56 10.62
N LEU A 474 -15.62 0.44 10.25
CA LEU A 474 -16.22 -0.90 10.41
C LEU A 474 -16.32 -1.36 11.87
N VAL A 475 -15.37 -0.96 12.72
CA VAL A 475 -15.44 -1.20 14.19
C VAL A 475 -16.64 -0.47 14.79
N ILE A 476 -16.88 0.78 14.39
CA ILE A 476 -18.07 1.57 14.78
C ILE A 476 -19.35 0.87 14.33
N PHE A 477 -19.41 0.43 13.06
CA PHE A 477 -20.56 -0.33 12.55
C PHE A 477 -20.78 -1.63 13.32
N SER A 478 -19.72 -2.36 13.61
CA SER A 478 -19.81 -3.66 14.31
C SER A 478 -20.27 -3.51 15.76
N TRP A 479 -19.88 -2.42 16.42
CA TRP A 479 -20.43 -2.04 17.70
C TRP A 479 -21.93 -1.73 17.58
N LEU A 480 -22.33 -0.94 16.56
CA LEU A 480 -23.72 -0.56 16.28
C LEU A 480 -24.58 -1.78 15.99
N ALA A 481 -24.13 -2.70 15.13
CA ALA A 481 -24.84 -3.92 14.74
C ALA A 481 -25.16 -4.86 15.93
N ASN A 482 -24.42 -4.73 17.03
CA ASN A 482 -24.67 -5.49 18.26
C ASN A 482 -25.70 -4.83 19.20
N GLN A 483 -26.06 -3.58 18.97
CA GLN A 483 -27.03 -2.86 19.81
C GLN A 483 -28.46 -3.37 19.59
N ARG A 484 -29.18 -3.58 20.69
CA ARG A 484 -30.56 -4.10 20.65
C ARG A 484 -31.47 -3.17 19.82
N TYR A 485 -31.42 -1.88 20.09
CA TYR A 485 -32.22 -0.87 19.40
C TYR A 485 -31.96 -0.88 17.88
N PHE A 486 -30.71 -1.04 17.44
CA PHE A 486 -30.39 -1.13 16.03
C PHE A 486 -30.95 -2.40 15.37
N LYS A 487 -30.89 -3.53 16.07
CA LYS A 487 -31.50 -4.79 15.60
C LYS A 487 -33.02 -4.66 15.44
N GLU A 488 -33.67 -3.98 16.37
CA GLU A 488 -35.10 -3.69 16.30
C GLU A 488 -35.41 -2.73 15.13
N LEU A 489 -34.60 -1.69 14.95
CA LEU A 489 -34.76 -0.68 13.89
C LEU A 489 -34.60 -1.27 12.48
N THR A 490 -33.72 -2.25 12.29
CA THR A 490 -33.43 -2.90 11.01
C THR A 490 -34.27 -4.15 10.75
N ASN A 491 -35.00 -4.62 11.73
CA ASN A 491 -35.87 -5.79 11.57
C ASN A 491 -37.16 -5.40 10.80
N VAL A 492 -37.24 -5.83 9.57
CA VAL A 492 -38.36 -5.51 8.64
C VAL A 492 -39.71 -5.96 9.20
N ASN A 493 -39.77 -7.06 9.95
CA ASN A 493 -41.02 -7.57 10.53
C ASN A 493 -41.52 -6.70 11.69
N VAL A 494 -40.63 -6.18 12.53
CA VAL A 494 -40.98 -5.23 13.62
C VAL A 494 -41.44 -3.90 13.03
N ARG A 495 -40.78 -3.41 11.97
CA ARG A 495 -41.24 -2.20 11.25
C ARG A 495 -42.62 -2.38 10.62
N GLY A 496 -42.85 -3.53 9.97
CA GLY A 496 -44.16 -3.85 9.41
C GLY A 496 -45.26 -3.89 10.47
N GLN A 497 -44.99 -4.50 11.60
CA GLN A 497 -45.94 -4.55 12.74
C GLN A 497 -46.20 -3.17 13.34
N MET A 498 -45.16 -2.36 13.59
CA MET A 498 -45.33 -0.99 14.11
C MET A 498 -46.10 -0.10 13.13
N PHE A 499 -45.86 -0.25 11.81
CA PHE A 499 -46.59 0.51 10.79
C PHE A 499 -48.06 0.09 10.72
N THR A 500 -48.33 -1.22 10.82
CA THR A 500 -49.71 -1.75 10.82
C THR A 500 -50.44 -1.35 12.12
N GLU A 501 -49.78 -1.38 13.25
CA GLU A 501 -50.35 -0.94 14.54
C GLU A 501 -50.65 0.57 14.53
N GLN A 502 -49.77 1.41 13.98
CA GLN A 502 -50.03 2.85 13.82
C GLN A 502 -51.16 3.13 12.81
N GLN A 503 -51.21 2.43 11.69
CA GLN A 503 -52.33 2.56 10.72
C GLN A 503 -53.64 2.14 11.37
N ASN A 504 -53.67 1.02 12.07
CA ASN A 504 -54.89 0.55 12.75
C ASN A 504 -55.32 1.50 13.87
N ALA A 505 -54.38 2.15 14.58
CA ALA A 505 -54.69 3.15 15.59
C ALA A 505 -55.29 4.43 14.94
N ILE A 506 -54.74 4.88 13.81
CA ILE A 506 -55.24 6.06 13.08
C ILE A 506 -56.64 5.73 12.45
N GLU A 507 -56.82 4.53 11.91
CA GLU A 507 -58.12 4.11 11.38
C GLU A 507 -59.18 3.95 12.49
N ALA A 508 -58.79 3.48 13.67
CA ALA A 508 -59.68 3.41 14.83
C ALA A 508 -60.10 4.79 15.35
N ASP A 509 -59.18 5.79 15.32
CA ASP A 509 -59.48 7.17 15.69
C ASP A 509 -60.33 7.93 14.63
N MET A 510 -60.32 7.43 13.40
CA MET A 510 -61.12 8.03 12.29
C MET A 510 -62.47 7.34 12.03
N ALA A 511 -62.79 6.30 12.82
CA ALA A 511 -64.11 5.65 12.69
C ALA A 511 -65.21 6.62 13.14
N PRO A 512 -66.21 6.95 12.33
CA PRO A 512 -67.30 7.83 12.72
C PRO A 512 -68.16 7.16 13.80
N PHE A 513 -68.51 7.95 14.84
CA PHE A 513 -69.49 7.61 15.85
C PHE A 513 -70.82 7.17 15.30
#